data_762e34bc715c614fa89ac01ccb31480a
#
_entry.id   762e34bc715c614fa89ac01ccb31480a
#
_cell.length_a   1.000
_cell.length_b   1.000
_cell.length_c   1.000
_cell.angle_alpha   90.00
_cell.angle_beta   90.00
_cell.angle_gamma   90.00
#
_symmetry.space_group_name_H-M   'P 1'
#
loop_
_entity.id
_entity.type
_entity.pdbx_description
1 polymer ?
#
loop_
_entity_poly.entity_id
_entity_poly.type
_entity_poly.pdbx_seq_one_letter_code
_entity_poly.pdbx_strand_id
1 'polypeptide(L)'
;MSYPFLRRDCWLEIDLDKVAENFNAMRALVGNDVKIMPAVKANAYGHGIVACCKELERCGADYLGVGNIDEAIELRETGVKMPLLVFASNQIVDQVPLYLDYHLIPTVLRVEQAEALSAAANGEVPIFIKIDTGRGRLGVNAEKFPAFFQKVSALPHIRVEGVYSHMCASNWPDKDTTGGYALWQYDRFRKAMDGIGEAAERIPFRQLANTPAAIAYPQLRMSGICPGRAIWGFSPLEKREGHPELHYPMTAWKSRIVHVN
;
A
#
# COMPACT_ATOMS: atom_id res chain seq x y z
N MET A 1 -10.11 -0.61 -35.71
CA MET A 1 -11.25 -1.21 -35.01
C MET A 1 -10.68 -1.97 -33.82
N SER A 2 -10.87 -1.46 -32.62
CA SER A 2 -10.56 -2.22 -31.41
C SER A 2 -11.66 -3.26 -31.24
N TYR A 3 -11.31 -4.52 -31.29
CA TYR A 3 -12.21 -5.56 -30.82
C TYR A 3 -12.21 -5.52 -29.30
N PRO A 4 -13.24 -4.98 -28.65
CA PRO A 4 -13.24 -4.80 -27.20
C PRO A 4 -13.50 -6.11 -26.45
N PHE A 5 -13.57 -7.27 -27.12
CA PHE A 5 -14.10 -8.48 -26.52
C PHE A 5 -13.16 -9.68 -26.64
N LEU A 6 -12.97 -10.27 -25.47
CA LEU A 6 -12.66 -11.66 -25.17
C LEU A 6 -11.99 -12.44 -26.32
N ARG A 7 -10.67 -12.30 -26.35
CA ARG A 7 -9.81 -13.18 -27.17
C ARG A 7 -9.64 -14.57 -26.53
N ARG A 8 -10.24 -14.77 -25.35
CA ARG A 8 -10.14 -16.03 -24.59
C ARG A 8 -11.52 -16.55 -24.27
N ASP A 9 -11.66 -17.88 -24.26
CA ASP A 9 -12.91 -18.55 -23.96
C ASP A 9 -13.19 -18.66 -22.46
N CYS A 10 -12.32 -18.12 -21.62
CA CYS A 10 -12.46 -18.05 -20.19
C CYS A 10 -12.14 -16.64 -19.69
N TRP A 11 -13.01 -16.06 -18.84
CA TRP A 11 -12.84 -14.70 -18.30
C TRP A 11 -13.46 -14.54 -16.92
N LEU A 12 -13.03 -13.48 -16.23
CA LEU A 12 -13.61 -13.00 -14.97
C LEU A 12 -14.42 -11.73 -15.24
N GLU A 13 -15.54 -11.59 -14.56
CA GLU A 13 -16.31 -10.34 -14.52
C GLU A 13 -16.04 -9.62 -13.20
N ILE A 14 -15.56 -8.39 -13.31
CA ILE A 14 -15.24 -7.53 -12.17
C ILE A 14 -16.19 -6.36 -12.16
N ASP A 15 -16.87 -6.17 -11.04
CA ASP A 15 -17.76 -5.06 -10.77
C ASP A 15 -16.98 -3.94 -10.05
N LEU A 16 -16.74 -2.84 -10.76
CA LEU A 16 -15.97 -1.71 -10.23
C LEU A 16 -16.77 -0.90 -9.20
N ASP A 17 -18.09 -0.92 -9.24
CA ASP A 17 -18.92 -0.26 -8.23
C ASP A 17 -18.67 -0.90 -6.85
N LYS A 18 -18.48 -2.23 -6.79
CA LYS A 18 -18.11 -2.92 -5.55
C LYS A 18 -16.70 -2.57 -5.05
N VAL A 19 -15.77 -2.27 -5.96
CA VAL A 19 -14.46 -1.73 -5.55
C VAL A 19 -14.63 -0.36 -4.90
N ALA A 20 -15.46 0.50 -5.48
CA ALA A 20 -15.79 1.81 -4.93
C ALA A 20 -16.53 1.72 -3.59
N GLU A 21 -17.52 0.84 -3.46
CA GLU A 21 -18.25 0.58 -2.22
C GLU A 21 -17.30 0.15 -1.10
N ASN A 22 -16.40 -0.79 -1.37
CA ASN A 22 -15.41 -1.27 -0.41
C ASN A 22 -14.44 -0.15 0.02
N PHE A 23 -13.98 0.66 -0.92
CA PHE A 23 -13.13 1.82 -0.61
C PHE A 23 -13.89 2.82 0.28
N ASN A 24 -15.13 3.14 -0.06
CA ASN A 24 -15.98 4.07 0.71
C ASN A 24 -16.31 3.52 2.10
N ALA A 25 -16.51 2.21 2.25
CA ALA A 25 -16.68 1.57 3.55
C ALA A 25 -15.43 1.73 4.44
N MET A 26 -14.23 1.58 3.86
CA MET A 26 -12.98 1.85 4.59
C MET A 26 -12.80 3.34 4.88
N ARG A 27 -13.20 4.25 4.00
CA ARG A 27 -13.19 5.71 4.22
C ARG A 27 -14.13 6.08 5.35
N ALA A 28 -15.34 5.54 5.37
CA ALA A 28 -16.31 5.76 6.46
C ALA A 28 -15.78 5.26 7.81
N LEU A 29 -15.06 4.13 7.81
CA LEU A 29 -14.46 3.56 9.02
C LEU A 29 -13.37 4.44 9.63
N VAL A 30 -12.53 5.07 8.81
CA VAL A 30 -11.33 5.79 9.28
C VAL A 30 -11.49 7.31 9.31
N GLY A 31 -12.50 7.86 8.65
CA GLY A 31 -12.71 9.31 8.51
C GLY A 31 -11.80 9.94 7.45
N ASN A 32 -11.92 11.27 7.29
CA ASN A 32 -11.19 12.02 6.24
C ASN A 32 -9.77 12.39 6.63
N ASP A 33 -9.44 12.39 7.91
CA ASP A 33 -8.12 12.77 8.42
C ASP A 33 -7.08 11.66 8.25
N VAL A 34 -7.52 10.41 8.03
CA VAL A 34 -6.65 9.26 7.80
C VAL A 34 -6.52 8.98 6.32
N LYS A 35 -5.31 9.03 5.79
CA LYS A 35 -5.02 8.73 4.39
C LYS A 35 -5.21 7.24 4.10
N ILE A 36 -5.70 6.92 2.90
CA ILE A 36 -5.89 5.53 2.47
C ILE A 36 -5.02 5.23 1.25
N MET A 37 -4.17 4.23 1.40
CA MET A 37 -3.35 3.67 0.33
C MET A 37 -3.78 2.23 0.02
N PRO A 38 -4.72 2.00 -0.89
CA PRO A 38 -5.06 0.66 -1.34
C PRO A 38 -3.84 -0.11 -1.86
N ALA A 39 -3.67 -1.36 -1.42
CA ALA A 39 -2.68 -2.25 -2.02
C ALA A 39 -3.26 -2.92 -3.26
N VAL A 40 -2.72 -2.56 -4.43
CA VAL A 40 -3.21 -2.99 -5.76
C VAL A 40 -2.25 -3.93 -6.48
N LYS A 41 -1.23 -4.41 -5.78
CA LYS A 41 -0.22 -5.34 -6.29
C LYS A 41 -0.81 -6.65 -6.85
N ALA A 42 0.01 -7.39 -7.62
CA ALA A 42 -0.36 -8.65 -8.26
C ALA A 42 -1.63 -8.51 -9.11
N ASN A 43 -1.58 -7.53 -10.05
CA ASN A 43 -2.69 -7.19 -10.94
C ASN A 43 -3.99 -6.89 -10.17
N ALA A 44 -3.91 -6.03 -9.13
CA ALA A 44 -5.02 -5.73 -8.22
C ALA A 44 -5.61 -7.01 -7.60
N TYR A 45 -4.74 -7.87 -7.06
CA TYR A 45 -5.12 -9.18 -6.52
C TYR A 45 -5.88 -10.05 -7.55
N GLY A 46 -5.56 -9.90 -8.84
CA GLY A 46 -6.19 -10.61 -9.94
C GLY A 46 -7.44 -9.94 -10.54
N HIS A 47 -7.81 -8.75 -10.07
CA HIS A 47 -9.02 -8.04 -10.50
C HIS A 47 -8.81 -7.11 -11.72
N GLY A 48 -7.57 -6.99 -12.23
CA GLY A 48 -7.25 -6.08 -13.32
C GLY A 48 -6.80 -4.70 -12.83
N ILE A 49 -5.49 -4.48 -12.82
CA ILE A 49 -4.87 -3.35 -12.12
C ILE A 49 -5.33 -2.00 -12.70
N VAL A 50 -5.40 -1.86 -14.03
CA VAL A 50 -5.67 -0.58 -14.67
C VAL A 50 -7.08 -0.06 -14.35
N ALA A 51 -8.11 -0.90 -14.55
CA ALA A 51 -9.50 -0.50 -14.31
C ALA A 51 -9.75 -0.20 -12.83
N CYS A 52 -9.28 -1.09 -11.95
CA CYS A 52 -9.44 -0.92 -10.51
C CYS A 52 -8.71 0.33 -9.98
N CYS A 53 -7.51 0.63 -10.48
CA CYS A 53 -6.76 1.80 -10.03
C CYS A 53 -7.38 3.11 -10.50
N LYS A 54 -7.92 3.18 -11.72
CA LYS A 54 -8.69 4.34 -12.18
C LYS A 54 -9.93 4.57 -11.34
N GLU A 55 -10.61 3.50 -10.94
CA GLU A 55 -11.77 3.61 -10.05
C GLU A 55 -11.36 4.10 -8.65
N LEU A 56 -10.28 3.57 -8.07
CA LEU A 56 -9.76 4.02 -6.79
C LEU A 56 -9.27 5.47 -6.82
N GLU A 57 -8.67 5.91 -7.94
CA GLU A 57 -8.33 7.32 -8.18
C GLU A 57 -9.58 8.20 -8.19
N ARG A 58 -10.65 7.78 -8.88
CA ARG A 58 -11.95 8.46 -8.90
C ARG A 58 -12.60 8.54 -7.51
N CYS A 59 -12.43 7.50 -6.69
CA CYS A 59 -12.94 7.47 -5.31
C CYS A 59 -12.13 8.34 -4.33
N GLY A 60 -10.99 8.92 -4.76
CA GLY A 60 -10.19 9.78 -3.92
C GLY A 60 -9.25 9.02 -2.97
N ALA A 61 -8.66 7.92 -3.43
CA ALA A 61 -7.53 7.31 -2.73
C ALA A 61 -6.36 8.29 -2.67
N ASP A 62 -5.58 8.26 -1.58
CA ASP A 62 -4.46 9.20 -1.40
C ASP A 62 -3.19 8.70 -2.10
N TYR A 63 -2.98 7.39 -2.13
CA TYR A 63 -1.87 6.69 -2.78
C TYR A 63 -2.36 5.35 -3.32
N LEU A 64 -1.57 4.72 -4.20
CA LEU A 64 -1.71 3.29 -4.52
C LEU A 64 -0.40 2.57 -4.23
N GLY A 65 -0.49 1.38 -3.61
CA GLY A 65 0.66 0.53 -3.34
C GLY A 65 0.75 -0.63 -4.32
N VAL A 66 1.76 -0.60 -5.21
CA VAL A 66 2.04 -1.64 -6.21
C VAL A 66 3.13 -2.61 -5.74
N GLY A 67 3.20 -3.78 -6.33
CA GLY A 67 4.16 -4.81 -5.95
C GLY A 67 5.56 -4.53 -6.45
N ASN A 68 5.70 -4.10 -7.68
CA ASN A 68 6.96 -3.87 -8.37
C ASN A 68 6.88 -2.67 -9.31
N ILE A 69 8.00 -2.35 -9.96
CA ILE A 69 8.10 -1.19 -10.83
C ILE A 69 7.32 -1.37 -12.15
N ASP A 70 7.20 -2.59 -12.67
CA ASP A 70 6.50 -2.86 -13.92
C ASP A 70 5.00 -2.54 -13.79
N GLU A 71 4.38 -2.93 -12.66
CA GLU A 71 2.99 -2.56 -12.36
C GLU A 71 2.80 -1.04 -12.26
N ALA A 72 3.79 -0.33 -11.71
CA ALA A 72 3.74 1.13 -11.60
C ALA A 72 3.85 1.81 -12.98
N ILE A 73 4.75 1.32 -13.85
CA ILE A 73 4.94 1.83 -15.21
C ILE A 73 3.66 1.59 -16.03
N GLU A 74 3.08 0.37 -16.00
CA GLU A 74 1.81 0.06 -16.66
C GLU A 74 0.72 1.06 -16.27
N LEU A 75 0.59 1.37 -14.98
CA LEU A 75 -0.39 2.36 -14.51
C LEU A 75 -0.11 3.76 -15.05
N ARG A 76 1.15 4.21 -15.08
CA ARG A 76 1.52 5.52 -15.63
C ARG A 76 1.22 5.59 -17.12
N GLU A 77 1.60 4.59 -17.90
CA GLU A 77 1.35 4.52 -19.34
C GLU A 77 -0.14 4.49 -19.70
N THR A 78 -0.96 3.96 -18.80
CA THR A 78 -2.42 3.97 -18.94
C THR A 78 -3.12 5.20 -18.37
N GLY A 79 -2.36 6.18 -17.87
CA GLY A 79 -2.81 7.52 -17.49
C GLY A 79 -3.22 7.70 -16.05
N VAL A 80 -2.93 6.77 -15.14
CA VAL A 80 -3.10 6.95 -13.69
C VAL A 80 -2.10 8.00 -13.19
N LYS A 81 -2.58 9.05 -12.51
CA LYS A 81 -1.78 10.22 -12.10
C LYS A 81 -1.46 10.26 -10.62
N MET A 82 -2.26 9.58 -9.80
CA MET A 82 -2.10 9.61 -8.35
C MET A 82 -0.73 9.05 -7.89
N PRO A 83 -0.27 9.36 -6.67
CA PRO A 83 1.00 8.86 -6.15
C PRO A 83 1.05 7.33 -6.08
N LEU A 84 2.11 6.72 -6.63
CA LEU A 84 2.34 5.27 -6.68
C LEU A 84 3.53 4.89 -5.81
N LEU A 85 3.28 4.14 -4.74
CA LEU A 85 4.32 3.55 -3.89
C LEU A 85 4.69 2.15 -4.41
N VAL A 86 5.96 1.94 -4.72
CA VAL A 86 6.51 0.62 -5.08
C VAL A 86 6.99 -0.09 -3.82
N PHE A 87 6.32 -1.19 -3.43
CA PHE A 87 6.65 -1.92 -2.20
C PHE A 87 7.95 -2.73 -2.26
N ALA A 88 8.25 -3.33 -3.42
CA ALA A 88 9.44 -4.14 -3.64
C ALA A 88 10.47 -3.37 -4.49
N SER A 89 11.21 -2.49 -3.85
CA SER A 89 12.19 -1.61 -4.48
C SER A 89 13.62 -2.08 -4.22
N ASN A 90 13.89 -3.37 -4.43
CA ASN A 90 15.21 -3.94 -4.11
C ASN A 90 16.33 -3.50 -5.07
N GLN A 91 15.95 -3.14 -6.30
CA GLN A 91 16.85 -2.77 -7.40
C GLN A 91 16.83 -1.27 -7.70
N ILE A 92 16.55 -0.42 -6.70
CA ILE A 92 16.45 1.04 -6.90
C ILE A 92 17.69 1.59 -7.61
N VAL A 93 18.89 1.17 -7.20
CA VAL A 93 20.16 1.72 -7.73
C VAL A 93 20.24 1.53 -9.24
N ASP A 94 19.83 0.37 -9.76
CA ASP A 94 19.84 0.06 -11.18
C ASP A 94 18.66 0.68 -11.95
N GLN A 95 17.62 1.09 -11.24
CA GLN A 95 16.35 1.54 -11.80
C GLN A 95 16.05 3.02 -11.51
N VAL A 96 17.02 3.79 -11.00
CA VAL A 96 16.86 5.21 -10.68
C VAL A 96 16.19 6.00 -11.81
N PRO A 97 16.61 5.88 -13.09
CA PRO A 97 15.95 6.62 -14.17
C PRO A 97 14.45 6.35 -14.26
N LEU A 98 14.03 5.08 -14.11
CA LEU A 98 12.61 4.71 -14.17
C LEU A 98 11.80 5.34 -13.03
N TYR A 99 12.35 5.37 -11.80
CA TYR A 99 11.69 6.03 -10.68
C TYR A 99 11.50 7.53 -10.93
N LEU A 100 12.49 8.20 -11.51
CA LEU A 100 12.46 9.62 -11.79
C LEU A 100 11.55 9.95 -12.99
N ASP A 101 11.70 9.24 -14.10
CA ASP A 101 10.95 9.50 -15.34
C ASP A 101 9.45 9.24 -15.19
N TYR A 102 9.08 8.19 -14.46
CA TYR A 102 7.68 7.84 -14.20
C TYR A 102 7.12 8.44 -12.90
N HIS A 103 7.89 9.29 -12.20
CA HIS A 103 7.48 9.91 -10.93
C HIS A 103 6.93 8.88 -9.92
N LEU A 104 7.69 7.81 -9.71
CA LEU A 104 7.33 6.74 -8.78
C LEU A 104 7.93 6.98 -7.40
N ILE A 105 7.25 6.52 -6.37
CA ILE A 105 7.71 6.61 -4.99
C ILE A 105 8.38 5.28 -4.61
N PRO A 106 9.70 5.25 -4.42
CA PRO A 106 10.39 4.04 -3.99
C PRO A 106 10.25 3.78 -2.49
N THR A 107 10.30 2.49 -2.11
CA THR A 107 10.54 2.07 -0.73
C THR A 107 12.04 1.94 -0.48
N VAL A 108 12.59 2.84 0.31
CA VAL A 108 14.01 2.88 0.66
C VAL A 108 14.29 2.05 1.90
N LEU A 109 15.30 1.16 1.83
CA LEU A 109 15.72 0.22 2.87
C LEU A 109 17.20 0.34 3.23
N ARG A 110 18.00 1.00 2.38
CA ARG A 110 19.44 1.21 2.53
C ARG A 110 19.81 2.64 2.15
N VAL A 111 20.84 3.18 2.78
CA VAL A 111 21.28 4.56 2.54
C VAL A 111 21.72 4.75 1.09
N GLU A 112 22.42 3.77 0.51
CA GLU A 112 22.93 3.78 -0.85
C GLU A 112 21.80 3.93 -1.90
N GLN A 113 20.59 3.46 -1.59
CA GLN A 113 19.43 3.64 -2.45
C GLN A 113 18.97 5.11 -2.48
N ALA A 114 18.95 5.78 -1.33
CA ALA A 114 18.62 7.19 -1.24
C ALA A 114 19.72 8.07 -1.84
N GLU A 115 20.99 7.71 -1.66
CA GLU A 115 22.14 8.40 -2.25
C GLU A 115 22.08 8.35 -3.78
N ALA A 116 21.78 7.19 -4.38
CA ALA A 116 21.63 7.04 -5.82
C ALA A 116 20.49 7.90 -6.38
N LEU A 117 19.34 7.93 -5.71
CA LEU A 117 18.21 8.78 -6.08
C LEU A 117 18.59 10.27 -5.96
N SER A 118 19.20 10.67 -4.85
CA SER A 118 19.64 12.04 -4.58
C SER A 118 20.66 12.54 -5.63
N ALA A 119 21.62 11.69 -5.98
CA ALA A 119 22.67 12.04 -6.95
C ALA A 119 22.14 12.24 -8.38
N ALA A 120 21.08 11.53 -8.76
CA ALA A 120 20.51 11.59 -10.11
C ALA A 120 19.36 12.60 -10.22
N ALA A 121 18.83 13.08 -9.10
CA ALA A 121 17.65 13.93 -9.07
C ALA A 121 17.95 15.37 -9.50
N ASN A 122 17.06 15.96 -10.32
CA ASN A 122 17.06 17.36 -10.69
C ASN A 122 16.05 18.20 -9.88
N GLY A 123 15.35 17.59 -8.92
CA GLY A 123 14.31 18.18 -8.08
C GLY A 123 13.99 17.27 -6.91
N GLU A 124 12.97 17.60 -6.16
CA GLU A 124 12.57 16.85 -4.97
C GLU A 124 12.03 15.45 -5.34
N VAL A 125 12.55 14.41 -4.69
CA VAL A 125 12.16 13.01 -4.86
C VAL A 125 11.46 12.52 -3.58
N PRO A 126 10.15 12.25 -3.61
CA PRO A 126 9.46 11.65 -2.49
C PRO A 126 9.87 10.19 -2.34
N ILE A 127 10.18 9.80 -1.12
CA ILE A 127 10.49 8.40 -0.78
C ILE A 127 9.65 7.91 0.38
N PHE A 128 9.46 6.61 0.47
CA PHE A 128 8.97 5.95 1.68
C PHE A 128 10.07 5.13 2.33
N ILE A 129 10.14 5.15 3.65
CA ILE A 129 11.01 4.28 4.41
C ILE A 129 10.15 3.19 5.06
N LYS A 130 10.59 1.95 4.91
CA LYS A 130 9.92 0.83 5.56
C LYS A 130 10.68 0.40 6.80
N ILE A 131 9.97 0.27 7.93
CA ILE A 131 10.50 -0.27 9.18
C ILE A 131 10.07 -1.73 9.33
N ASP A 132 10.99 -2.60 9.68
CA ASP A 132 10.64 -3.94 10.14
C ASP A 132 10.38 -3.93 11.64
N THR A 133 9.11 -4.00 11.98
CA THR A 133 8.65 -4.06 13.39
C THR A 133 8.46 -5.47 13.91
N GLY A 134 8.90 -6.47 13.13
CA GLY A 134 8.80 -7.88 13.54
C GLY A 134 8.27 -8.82 12.45
N ARG A 135 7.97 -8.30 11.23
CA ARG A 135 7.56 -9.14 10.11
C ARG A 135 8.68 -10.05 9.61
N GLY A 136 9.96 -9.62 9.77
CA GLY A 136 11.11 -10.40 9.37
C GLY A 136 11.25 -10.61 7.87
N ARG A 137 10.81 -9.61 7.07
CA ARG A 137 10.84 -9.74 5.59
C ARG A 137 11.65 -8.64 4.92
N LEU A 138 11.17 -7.41 4.97
CA LEU A 138 11.80 -6.22 4.41
C LEU A 138 11.58 -5.05 5.36
N GLY A 139 12.59 -4.23 5.54
CA GLY A 139 12.51 -3.02 6.38
C GLY A 139 13.82 -2.75 7.10
N VAL A 140 14.02 -1.49 7.46
CA VAL A 140 15.06 -1.09 8.40
C VAL A 140 14.66 -1.60 9.78
N ASN A 141 15.61 -2.15 10.52
CA ASN A 141 15.35 -2.58 11.89
C ASN A 141 14.85 -1.37 12.71
N ALA A 142 13.80 -1.56 13.53
CA ALA A 142 13.14 -0.47 14.23
C ALA A 142 14.10 0.30 15.15
N GLU A 143 15.03 -0.39 15.80
CA GLU A 143 16.02 0.22 16.71
C GLU A 143 17.10 1.02 15.96
N LYS A 144 17.33 0.71 14.68
CA LYS A 144 18.29 1.42 13.81
C LYS A 144 17.64 2.54 13.01
N PHE A 145 16.31 2.61 13.01
CA PHE A 145 15.58 3.57 12.19
C PHE A 145 15.94 5.03 12.45
N PRO A 146 16.10 5.52 13.69
CA PRO A 146 16.43 6.93 13.93
C PRO A 146 17.74 7.36 13.27
N ALA A 147 18.79 6.56 13.40
CA ALA A 147 20.07 6.84 12.76
C ALA A 147 20.02 6.72 11.23
N PHE A 148 19.21 5.79 10.71
CA PHE A 148 18.96 5.65 9.28
C PHE A 148 18.20 6.86 8.73
N PHE A 149 17.13 7.28 9.41
CA PHE A 149 16.32 8.44 9.04
C PHE A 149 17.18 9.72 8.97
N GLN A 150 18.02 9.95 9.98
CA GLN A 150 18.91 11.11 10.03
C GLN A 150 19.84 11.17 8.79
N LYS A 151 20.41 10.02 8.39
CA LYS A 151 21.28 9.97 7.22
C LYS A 151 20.51 10.25 5.91
N VAL A 152 19.35 9.62 5.74
CA VAL A 152 18.57 9.71 4.52
C VAL A 152 17.92 11.08 4.36
N SER A 153 17.37 11.65 5.45
CA SER A 153 16.72 12.96 5.41
C SER A 153 17.69 14.15 5.25
N ALA A 154 18.98 13.93 5.47
CA ALA A 154 20.01 14.94 5.23
C ALA A 154 20.48 15.01 3.75
N LEU A 155 20.10 14.02 2.92
CA LEU A 155 20.49 14.01 1.52
C LEU A 155 19.75 15.09 0.73
N PRO A 156 20.44 15.83 -0.17
CA PRO A 156 19.78 16.80 -1.03
C PRO A 156 18.74 16.10 -1.93
N HIS A 157 17.69 16.83 -2.27
CA HIS A 157 16.58 16.33 -3.10
C HIS A 157 15.72 15.23 -2.51
N ILE A 158 16.05 14.65 -1.36
CA ILE A 158 15.25 13.58 -0.75
C ILE A 158 14.21 14.18 0.21
N ARG A 159 12.93 13.85 -0.03
CA ARG A 159 11.84 14.13 0.88
C ARG A 159 11.22 12.84 1.40
N VAL A 160 11.26 12.65 2.71
CA VAL A 160 10.57 11.49 3.33
C VAL A 160 9.08 11.78 3.37
N GLU A 161 8.36 11.25 2.39
CA GLU A 161 6.91 11.36 2.24
C GLU A 161 6.16 10.41 3.18
N GLY A 162 6.75 9.26 3.46
CA GLY A 162 6.10 8.30 4.32
C GLY A 162 7.05 7.35 5.04
N VAL A 163 6.58 6.87 6.18
CA VAL A 163 7.20 5.78 6.94
C VAL A 163 6.14 4.73 7.20
N TYR A 164 6.43 3.48 6.91
CA TYR A 164 5.48 2.41 7.07
C TYR A 164 6.07 1.09 7.55
N SER A 165 5.20 0.23 8.07
CA SER A 165 5.53 -1.16 8.37
C SER A 165 4.41 -2.09 7.89
N HIS A 166 4.47 -3.36 8.29
CA HIS A 166 3.46 -4.35 7.92
C HIS A 166 3.16 -5.29 9.07
N MET A 167 1.89 -5.34 9.45
CA MET A 167 1.40 -6.24 10.49
C MET A 167 1.54 -7.71 10.10
N CYS A 168 2.00 -8.54 11.03
CA CYS A 168 2.09 -9.99 10.84
C CYS A 168 0.75 -10.65 11.06
N ALA A 169 0.12 -10.33 12.19
CA ALA A 169 -1.15 -10.86 12.62
C ALA A 169 -1.95 -9.72 13.27
N SER A 170 -3.23 -9.71 12.99
CA SER A 170 -4.19 -8.81 13.62
C SER A 170 -5.53 -9.55 13.66
N ASN A 171 -6.13 -9.64 14.82
CA ASN A 171 -7.46 -10.17 15.04
C ASN A 171 -8.20 -9.20 15.97
N TRP A 172 -9.44 -9.46 16.29
CA TRP A 172 -10.09 -8.73 17.37
C TRP A 172 -9.27 -8.90 18.67
N PRO A 173 -9.13 -7.86 19.51
CA PRO A 173 -8.31 -7.96 20.73
C PRO A 173 -8.69 -9.12 21.65
N ASP A 174 -9.99 -9.41 21.78
CA ASP A 174 -10.52 -10.52 22.58
C ASP A 174 -10.35 -11.91 21.93
N LYS A 175 -9.96 -11.95 20.67
CA LYS A 175 -9.65 -13.17 19.88
C LYS A 175 -8.18 -13.29 19.52
N ASP A 176 -7.34 -12.44 20.10
CA ASP A 176 -5.90 -12.48 19.84
C ASP A 176 -5.25 -13.67 20.53
N THR A 177 -4.76 -14.59 19.72
CA THR A 177 -4.01 -15.79 20.18
C THR A 177 -2.51 -15.61 20.10
N THR A 178 -2.03 -14.39 19.73
CA THR A 178 -0.61 -14.11 19.50
C THR A 178 0.08 -13.47 20.71
N GLY A 179 -0.62 -13.36 21.85
CA GLY A 179 -0.05 -12.72 23.05
C GLY A 179 0.19 -11.22 22.91
N GLY A 180 -0.64 -10.52 22.12
CA GLY A 180 -0.53 -9.08 21.93
C GLY A 180 0.46 -8.65 20.85
N TYR A 181 0.81 -9.56 19.92
CA TYR A 181 1.83 -9.28 18.89
C TYR A 181 1.52 -8.03 18.05
N ALA A 182 0.24 -7.76 17.76
CA ALA A 182 -0.17 -6.56 17.04
C ALA A 182 0.23 -5.28 17.80
N LEU A 183 -0.04 -5.23 19.11
CA LEU A 183 0.32 -4.08 19.96
C LEU A 183 1.83 -4.00 20.20
N TRP A 184 2.52 -5.12 20.27
CA TRP A 184 3.98 -5.16 20.34
C TRP A 184 4.62 -4.58 19.06
N GLN A 185 4.12 -4.91 17.85
CA GLN A 185 4.58 -4.30 16.62
C GLN A 185 4.29 -2.79 16.59
N TYR A 186 3.13 -2.37 17.10
CA TYR A 186 2.78 -0.96 17.22
C TYR A 186 3.72 -0.20 18.16
N ASP A 187 4.03 -0.76 19.33
CA ASP A 187 4.96 -0.15 20.28
C ASP A 187 6.36 0.02 19.68
N ARG A 188 6.84 -0.98 18.96
CA ARG A 188 8.12 -0.88 18.23
C ARG A 188 8.11 0.19 17.15
N PHE A 189 7.01 0.30 16.39
CA PHE A 189 6.87 1.35 15.39
C PHE A 189 6.85 2.73 16.04
N ARG A 190 6.05 2.89 17.10
CA ARG A 190 5.96 4.14 17.85
C ARG A 190 7.32 4.57 18.42
N LYS A 191 8.04 3.67 19.09
CA LYS A 191 9.39 3.96 19.63
C LYS A 191 10.38 4.38 18.53
N ALA A 192 10.30 3.75 17.35
CA ALA A 192 11.13 4.15 16.20
C ALA A 192 10.79 5.58 15.74
N MET A 193 9.50 5.93 15.69
CA MET A 193 9.04 7.28 15.35
C MET A 193 9.42 8.30 16.44
N ASP A 194 9.24 7.98 17.72
CA ASP A 194 9.63 8.82 18.85
C ASP A 194 11.14 9.14 18.79
N GLY A 195 11.96 8.19 18.31
CA GLY A 195 13.40 8.34 18.17
C GLY A 195 13.86 9.38 17.14
N ILE A 196 12.97 9.86 16.26
CA ILE A 196 13.26 10.97 15.33
C ILE A 196 12.62 12.30 15.77
N GLY A 197 11.99 12.33 16.95
CA GLY A 197 11.46 13.53 17.59
C GLY A 197 10.42 14.26 16.71
N GLU A 198 10.48 15.60 16.69
CA GLU A 198 9.54 16.44 15.94
C GLU A 198 9.49 16.15 14.43
N ALA A 199 10.53 15.52 13.87
CA ALA A 199 10.51 15.15 12.46
C ALA A 199 9.40 14.13 12.15
N ALA A 200 9.00 13.32 13.13
CA ALA A 200 7.90 12.35 12.98
C ALA A 200 6.58 13.03 12.59
N GLU A 201 6.28 14.20 13.16
CA GLU A 201 5.02 14.92 12.90
C GLU A 201 4.99 15.55 11.51
N ARG A 202 6.15 15.81 10.92
CA ARG A 202 6.28 16.37 9.56
C ARG A 202 6.16 15.32 8.47
N ILE A 203 6.16 14.02 8.80
CA ILE A 203 5.99 12.93 7.83
C ILE A 203 4.51 12.77 7.49
N PRO A 204 4.10 13.04 6.23
CA PRO A 204 2.68 13.05 5.84
C PRO A 204 1.96 11.72 5.99
N PHE A 205 2.68 10.60 5.78
CA PHE A 205 2.11 9.26 5.80
C PHE A 205 2.84 8.33 6.76
N ARG A 206 2.22 8.04 7.91
CA ARG A 206 2.71 7.10 8.91
C ARG A 206 1.74 5.92 8.97
N GLN A 207 2.18 4.73 8.54
CA GLN A 207 1.27 3.61 8.33
C GLN A 207 1.79 2.31 8.94
N LEU A 208 0.94 1.66 9.69
CA LEU A 208 1.16 0.31 10.21
C LEU A 208 -0.03 -0.61 9.86
N ALA A 209 -1.25 -0.08 9.91
CA ALA A 209 -2.47 -0.86 9.79
C ALA A 209 -2.71 -1.37 8.36
N ASN A 210 -2.84 -2.69 8.24
CA ASN A 210 -3.47 -3.38 7.11
C ASN A 210 -4.99 -3.52 7.36
N THR A 211 -5.73 -4.24 6.49
CA THR A 211 -7.18 -4.42 6.63
C THR A 211 -7.62 -4.80 8.04
N PRO A 212 -7.20 -5.95 8.63
CA PRO A 212 -7.71 -6.34 9.94
C PRO A 212 -7.25 -5.38 11.05
N ALA A 213 -6.04 -4.84 10.99
CA ALA A 213 -5.57 -3.89 11.99
C ALA A 213 -6.35 -2.56 11.92
N ALA A 214 -6.69 -2.08 10.73
CA ALA A 214 -7.49 -0.86 10.56
C ALA A 214 -8.90 -1.01 11.13
N ILE A 215 -9.48 -2.22 11.06
CA ILE A 215 -10.81 -2.50 11.59
C ILE A 215 -10.76 -2.67 13.12
N ALA A 216 -9.88 -3.56 13.62
CA ALA A 216 -9.90 -4.01 15.01
C ALA A 216 -9.14 -3.07 15.99
N TYR A 217 -8.24 -2.21 15.50
CA TYR A 217 -7.37 -1.39 16.33
C TYR A 217 -7.35 0.07 15.86
N PRO A 218 -8.30 0.91 16.28
CA PRO A 218 -8.36 2.32 15.86
C PRO A 218 -7.04 3.08 16.09
N GLN A 219 -6.31 2.79 17.17
CA GLN A 219 -5.04 3.44 17.49
C GLN A 219 -3.90 3.13 16.50
N LEU A 220 -4.02 2.05 15.72
CA LEU A 220 -3.02 1.67 14.72
C LEU A 220 -3.23 2.38 13.36
N ARG A 221 -4.30 3.14 13.18
CA ARG A 221 -4.60 3.86 11.93
C ARG A 221 -3.63 4.99 11.66
N MET A 222 -3.10 5.63 12.72
CA MET A 222 -2.14 6.72 12.66
C MET A 222 -2.57 7.82 11.65
N SER A 223 -1.66 8.27 10.76
CA SER A 223 -2.04 9.19 9.68
C SER A 223 -2.41 8.49 8.37
N GLY A 224 -2.35 7.15 8.32
CA GLY A 224 -2.71 6.41 7.13
C GLY A 224 -2.86 4.92 7.31
N ILE A 225 -3.65 4.30 6.46
CA ILE A 225 -3.86 2.86 6.40
C ILE A 225 -3.52 2.31 5.02
N CYS A 226 -3.14 1.02 4.98
CA CYS A 226 -2.90 0.31 3.71
C CYS A 226 -3.80 -0.93 3.61
N PRO A 227 -5.09 -0.77 3.27
CA PRO A 227 -6.00 -1.88 3.09
C PRO A 227 -5.68 -2.60 1.77
N GLY A 228 -5.46 -3.90 1.83
CA GLY A 228 -5.42 -4.77 0.66
C GLY A 228 -6.74 -5.51 0.53
N ARG A 229 -6.93 -6.50 1.38
CA ARG A 229 -8.07 -7.43 1.29
C ARG A 229 -9.44 -6.76 1.33
N ALA A 230 -9.61 -5.71 2.12
CA ALA A 230 -10.89 -5.00 2.22
C ALA A 230 -11.34 -4.44 0.87
N ILE A 231 -10.42 -3.88 0.09
CA ILE A 231 -10.72 -3.33 -1.24
C ILE A 231 -11.27 -4.43 -2.18
N TRP A 232 -10.83 -5.66 -1.97
CA TRP A 232 -11.25 -6.83 -2.76
C TRP A 232 -12.38 -7.62 -2.09
N GLY A 233 -13.08 -7.00 -1.15
CA GLY A 233 -14.30 -7.55 -0.53
C GLY A 233 -14.06 -8.57 0.57
N PHE A 234 -12.84 -8.68 1.10
CA PHE A 234 -12.51 -9.69 2.09
C PHE A 234 -11.90 -9.09 3.37
N SER A 235 -12.40 -9.55 4.52
CA SER A 235 -11.76 -9.38 5.82
C SER A 235 -11.58 -10.74 6.49
N PRO A 236 -10.41 -11.02 7.10
CA PRO A 236 -10.22 -12.25 7.88
C PRO A 236 -10.88 -12.19 9.25
N LEU A 237 -11.44 -11.05 9.64
CA LEU A 237 -12.08 -10.85 10.93
C LEU A 237 -13.51 -11.36 10.91
N GLU A 238 -13.94 -11.90 12.04
CA GLU A 238 -15.34 -12.17 12.31
C GLU A 238 -16.18 -10.89 12.20
N LYS A 239 -17.35 -10.95 11.55
CA LYS A 239 -18.24 -9.80 11.44
C LYS A 239 -18.85 -9.45 12.82
N ARG A 240 -18.73 -8.20 13.20
CA ARG A 240 -19.26 -7.63 14.44
C ARG A 240 -19.78 -6.22 14.17
N GLU A 241 -20.40 -5.61 15.17
CA GLU A 241 -20.73 -4.19 15.14
C GLU A 241 -19.48 -3.36 14.83
N GLY A 242 -19.60 -2.39 13.92
CA GLY A 242 -18.48 -1.57 13.43
C GLY A 242 -17.58 -2.24 12.38
N HIS A 243 -17.83 -3.49 12.02
CA HIS A 243 -17.15 -4.12 10.88
C HIS A 243 -17.71 -3.52 9.58
N PRO A 244 -16.87 -3.01 8.65
CA PRO A 244 -17.36 -2.47 7.39
C PRO A 244 -18.04 -3.54 6.55
N GLU A 245 -19.11 -3.17 5.86
CA GLU A 245 -19.71 -4.04 4.86
C GLU A 245 -18.83 -4.08 3.63
N LEU A 246 -18.43 -5.28 3.21
CA LEU A 246 -17.52 -5.50 2.09
C LEU A 246 -18.14 -6.48 1.10
N HIS A 247 -17.98 -6.18 -0.19
CA HIS A 247 -18.55 -6.93 -1.29
C HIS A 247 -17.45 -7.47 -2.22
N TYR A 248 -17.55 -8.73 -2.65
CA TYR A 248 -16.61 -9.30 -3.62
C TYR A 248 -16.80 -8.64 -4.99
N PRO A 249 -15.77 -7.98 -5.55
CA PRO A 249 -15.87 -7.38 -6.88
C PRO A 249 -15.89 -8.42 -8.00
N MET A 250 -15.29 -9.59 -7.79
CA MET A 250 -15.36 -10.69 -8.76
C MET A 250 -16.74 -11.32 -8.69
N THR A 251 -17.59 -11.01 -9.70
CA THR A 251 -18.98 -11.42 -9.71
C THR A 251 -19.24 -12.72 -10.47
N ALA A 252 -18.39 -13.05 -11.41
CA ALA A 252 -18.50 -14.30 -12.18
C ALA A 252 -17.14 -14.75 -12.75
N TRP A 253 -17.01 -16.06 -12.86
CA TRP A 253 -16.00 -16.73 -13.67
C TRP A 253 -16.72 -17.51 -14.75
N LYS A 254 -16.52 -17.15 -16.01
CA LYS A 254 -17.25 -17.68 -17.17
C LYS A 254 -16.31 -18.34 -18.17
N SER A 255 -16.84 -19.35 -18.84
CA SER A 255 -16.16 -20.03 -19.95
C SER A 255 -17.17 -20.36 -21.04
N ARG A 256 -16.71 -20.38 -22.29
CA ARG A 256 -17.48 -20.85 -23.42
C ARG A 256 -17.30 -22.36 -23.56
N ILE A 257 -18.37 -23.05 -23.93
CA ILE A 257 -18.28 -24.43 -24.40
C ILE A 257 -17.71 -24.38 -25.82
N VAL A 258 -16.54 -24.95 -26.02
CA VAL A 258 -15.83 -24.91 -27.31
C VAL A 258 -16.04 -26.19 -28.14
N HIS A 259 -16.53 -27.25 -27.51
CA HIS A 259 -16.85 -28.50 -28.15
C HIS A 259 -17.89 -29.31 -27.36
N VAL A 260 -18.77 -29.99 -28.06
CA VAL A 260 -19.74 -30.95 -27.51
C VAL A 260 -19.70 -32.19 -28.40
N ASN A 261 -19.48 -33.37 -27.80
CA ASN A 261 -19.51 -34.65 -28.49
C ASN A 261 -20.94 -35.17 -28.64
#